data_3fbe35b540b42b70c3d65f13eb7e79ee
#
_entry.id   3fbe35b540b42b70c3d65f13eb7e79ee
#
_cell.length_a   1.000
_cell.length_b   1.000
_cell.length_c   1.000
_cell.angle_alpha   90.00
_cell.angle_beta   90.00
_cell.angle_gamma   90.00
#
_symmetry.space_group_name_H-M   'P 1'
#
loop_
_entity.id
_entity.type
_entity.pdbx_description
1 polymer ?
#
loop_
_entity_poly.entity_id
_entity_poly.type
_entity_poly.pdbx_seq_one_letter_code
_entity_poly.pdbx_strand_id
1 'polypeptide(L)'
;MALAGILCIVLCFAIASLVTTKKAPPTKRIKYLVLLAFLTVFCSFVNYKVVSALNFSGIAPPDTVTIEATDTKNDASKETSVYLTGLLVGGQSMPIQVTGDGTWLQDGSWYKWYGSSSSHYVSGTPQSMSISVPAGSNRYLTFLGNVWKGIGSVACLGETQVVDFYALEDTTIQVRLPDSPAAVLRTLQTVRLVIAALLLAIELALAVWVLLREAAKEHVPKERECWLDVLKLLASYLIVVIHSVGTVYNLGPDNNSSWFSFFLLNVIPRCAVPVFLLATGIFVLGKPMGTKKWVKKLVHFLLLLLFWNAFYIILDMLLHHRDEFSLTALLRQFAAIPVKRGPSDPLWYAYQLVWIYSLAPFFFKLYSVLDRTWRQRLILVSLLIPCLLSCYDQVFDLGGQAYSHSFVQIFYIGFMGFLFLGRYLYDYAPADNRLKKAALPLIVLGFGLTMLLSWLYLVKHGKVTHQYFSELSIGPLLYGTGVFILFYRGKPAFQNMPEKLRHAVSWLAERAIGIYFLHHALIWYFGTSITIFGFTISRTGAWWSAILYTMFIWCIAAMTVSLLSYLPGIRKLVT
;
A
#
# COMPACT_ATOMS: atom_id res chain seq x y z
N MET A 1 -2.89 18.13 -23.47
CA MET A 1 -2.17 17.43 -22.37
C MET A 1 -0.80 16.87 -22.81
N ALA A 2 -0.71 16.11 -23.91
CA ALA A 2 0.57 15.56 -24.38
C ALA A 2 1.62 16.64 -24.68
N LEU A 3 1.24 17.76 -25.30
CA LEU A 3 2.17 18.85 -25.65
C LEU A 3 2.75 19.56 -24.43
N ALA A 4 1.95 19.83 -23.40
CA ALA A 4 2.41 20.45 -22.15
C ALA A 4 3.33 19.49 -21.36
N GLY A 5 3.01 18.21 -21.32
CA GLY A 5 3.88 17.18 -20.73
C GLY A 5 5.20 17.05 -21.48
N ILE A 6 5.18 17.03 -22.82
CA ILE A 6 6.38 16.99 -23.65
C ILE A 6 7.23 18.26 -23.46
N LEU A 7 6.61 19.44 -23.40
CA LEU A 7 7.31 20.72 -23.17
C LEU A 7 7.99 20.74 -21.79
N CYS A 8 7.31 20.26 -20.74
CA CYS A 8 7.90 20.11 -19.41
C CYS A 8 9.06 19.10 -19.39
N ILE A 9 8.91 17.97 -20.08
CA ILE A 9 9.99 16.97 -20.22
C ILE A 9 11.19 17.59 -20.94
N VAL A 10 10.98 18.30 -22.05
CA VAL A 10 12.04 18.96 -22.82
C VAL A 10 12.70 20.07 -22.01
N LEU A 11 11.94 20.89 -21.28
CA LEU A 11 12.49 21.94 -20.41
C LEU A 11 13.30 21.36 -19.27
N CYS A 12 12.82 20.28 -18.65
CA CYS A 12 13.55 19.57 -17.58
C CYS A 12 14.83 18.92 -18.10
N PHE A 13 14.80 18.33 -19.31
CA PHE A 13 16.00 17.82 -19.97
C PHE A 13 17.00 18.92 -20.31
N ALA A 14 16.52 20.07 -20.80
CA ALA A 14 17.37 21.23 -21.10
C ALA A 14 17.99 21.81 -19.83
N ILE A 15 17.22 22.02 -18.77
CA ILE A 15 17.68 22.52 -17.48
C ILE A 15 18.66 21.52 -16.83
N ALA A 16 18.32 20.23 -16.81
CA ALA A 16 19.18 19.19 -16.27
C ALA A 16 20.49 19.05 -17.07
N SER A 17 20.42 19.15 -18.40
CA SER A 17 21.59 19.17 -19.28
C SER A 17 22.50 20.39 -19.01
N LEU A 18 21.92 21.59 -18.91
CA LEU A 18 22.67 22.83 -18.61
C LEU A 18 23.33 22.80 -17.23
N VAL A 19 22.66 22.23 -16.24
CA VAL A 19 23.12 22.20 -14.85
C VAL A 19 24.12 21.07 -14.60
N THR A 20 23.97 19.92 -15.27
CA THR A 20 24.89 18.77 -15.09
C THR A 20 26.14 18.83 -15.94
N THR A 21 26.17 19.66 -17.00
CA THR A 21 27.31 19.76 -17.93
C THR A 21 28.58 20.33 -17.31
N LYS A 22 28.51 21.11 -16.25
CA LYS A 22 29.68 21.79 -15.69
C LYS A 22 30.33 21.14 -14.44
N LYS A 23 29.66 20.20 -13.72
CA LYS A 23 30.17 19.74 -12.40
C LYS A 23 30.07 18.23 -12.10
N ALA A 24 29.53 17.37 -12.97
CA ALA A 24 29.38 15.95 -12.68
C ALA A 24 30.01 15.04 -13.75
N PRO A 25 30.65 13.91 -13.38
CA PRO A 25 31.19 12.95 -14.32
C PRO A 25 30.08 12.33 -15.19
N PRO A 26 30.38 11.92 -16.46
CA PRO A 26 29.38 11.47 -17.44
C PRO A 26 28.43 10.36 -16.94
N THR A 27 28.96 9.44 -16.15
CA THR A 27 28.19 8.32 -15.57
C THR A 27 27.13 8.77 -14.55
N LYS A 28 27.41 9.84 -13.79
CA LYS A 28 26.43 10.42 -12.87
C LYS A 28 25.35 11.23 -13.61
N ARG A 29 25.69 11.83 -14.77
CA ARG A 29 24.74 12.61 -15.59
C ARG A 29 23.59 11.78 -16.11
N ILE A 30 23.88 10.62 -16.73
CA ILE A 30 22.85 9.72 -17.26
C ILE A 30 21.90 9.27 -16.15
N LYS A 31 22.44 8.90 -14.98
CA LYS A 31 21.64 8.50 -13.82
C LYS A 31 20.69 9.61 -13.35
N TYR A 32 21.17 10.85 -13.28
CA TYR A 32 20.34 12.00 -12.88
C TYR A 32 19.29 12.34 -13.92
N LEU A 33 19.60 12.23 -15.21
CA LEU A 33 18.65 12.44 -16.30
C LEU A 33 17.53 11.39 -16.28
N VAL A 34 17.87 10.12 -16.12
CA VAL A 34 16.87 9.03 -16.01
C VAL A 34 15.98 9.24 -14.79
N LEU A 35 16.56 9.59 -13.65
CA LEU A 35 15.83 9.86 -12.42
C LEU A 35 14.89 11.06 -12.56
N LEU A 36 15.33 12.12 -13.23
CA LEU A 36 14.55 13.33 -13.45
C LEU A 36 13.41 13.10 -14.45
N ALA A 37 13.67 12.38 -15.55
CA ALA A 37 12.66 12.00 -16.53
C ALA A 37 11.55 11.15 -15.88
N PHE A 38 11.94 10.18 -15.07
CA PHE A 38 10.99 9.37 -14.34
C PHE A 38 10.18 10.19 -13.34
N LEU A 39 10.83 11.06 -12.55
CA LEU A 39 10.14 11.94 -11.61
C LEU A 39 9.10 12.79 -12.32
N THR A 40 9.46 13.36 -13.49
CA THR A 40 8.55 14.16 -14.28
C THR A 40 7.29 13.39 -14.67
N VAL A 41 7.45 12.16 -15.18
CA VAL A 41 6.30 11.30 -15.56
C VAL A 41 5.47 10.94 -14.33
N PHE A 42 6.12 10.53 -13.26
CA PHE A 42 5.45 10.12 -12.01
C PHE A 42 4.68 11.29 -11.37
N CYS A 43 5.35 12.42 -11.16
CA CYS A 43 4.70 13.61 -10.58
C CYS A 43 3.58 14.14 -11.46
N SER A 44 3.73 14.12 -12.80
CA SER A 44 2.65 14.51 -13.70
C SER A 44 1.41 13.63 -13.52
N PHE A 45 1.60 12.32 -13.38
CA PHE A 45 0.50 11.39 -13.17
C PHE A 45 -0.14 11.58 -11.77
N VAL A 46 0.67 11.70 -10.73
CA VAL A 46 0.20 11.93 -9.35
C VAL A 46 -0.57 13.25 -9.26
N ASN A 47 0.00 14.34 -9.80
CA ASN A 47 -0.62 15.65 -9.79
C ASN A 47 -1.95 15.65 -10.55
N TYR A 48 -2.02 14.98 -11.70
CA TYR A 48 -3.27 14.82 -12.43
C TYR A 48 -4.35 14.13 -11.58
N LYS A 49 -4.00 13.03 -10.89
CA LYS A 49 -4.94 12.30 -10.02
C LYS A 49 -5.34 13.13 -8.80
N VAL A 50 -4.39 13.76 -8.13
CA VAL A 50 -4.67 14.62 -6.96
C VAL A 50 -5.56 15.79 -7.37
N VAL A 51 -5.22 16.50 -8.43
CA VAL A 51 -5.99 17.66 -8.90
C VAL A 51 -7.37 17.24 -9.43
N SER A 52 -7.49 16.06 -10.07
CA SER A 52 -8.79 15.55 -10.50
C SER A 52 -9.69 15.14 -9.32
N ALA A 53 -9.09 14.76 -8.19
CA ALA A 53 -9.81 14.43 -6.98
C ALA A 53 -10.19 15.65 -6.12
N LEU A 54 -9.61 16.82 -6.39
CA LEU A 54 -9.96 18.04 -5.69
C LEU A 54 -11.33 18.54 -6.14
N ASN A 55 -12.14 18.92 -5.16
CA ASN A 55 -13.43 19.55 -5.42
C ASN A 55 -13.24 21.04 -5.71
N PHE A 56 -13.53 21.45 -6.95
CA PHE A 56 -13.48 22.84 -7.39
C PHE A 56 -14.87 23.50 -7.42
N SER A 57 -15.83 22.99 -6.64
CA SER A 57 -17.21 23.49 -6.63
C SER A 57 -17.33 24.99 -6.31
N GLY A 58 -16.35 25.57 -5.61
CA GLY A 58 -16.31 27.00 -5.33
C GLY A 58 -15.81 27.89 -6.49
N ILE A 59 -15.30 27.32 -7.59
CA ILE A 59 -14.78 28.11 -8.74
C ILE A 59 -15.87 28.41 -9.77
N ALA A 60 -16.88 27.55 -9.86
CA ALA A 60 -18.03 27.74 -10.72
C ALA A 60 -19.31 27.68 -9.89
N PRO A 61 -20.32 28.49 -10.20
CA PRO A 61 -21.58 28.40 -9.50
C PRO A 61 -22.18 27.00 -9.68
N PRO A 62 -22.78 26.43 -8.63
CA PRO A 62 -23.44 25.15 -8.74
C PRO A 62 -24.73 25.28 -9.55
N ASP A 63 -25.13 24.19 -10.19
CA ASP A 63 -26.42 24.11 -10.87
C ASP A 63 -27.52 23.78 -9.84
N THR A 64 -28.70 24.37 -10.01
CA THR A 64 -29.87 24.02 -9.21
C THR A 64 -30.60 22.86 -9.87
N VAL A 65 -30.87 21.81 -9.10
CA VAL A 65 -31.65 20.66 -9.52
C VAL A 65 -32.91 20.60 -8.68
N THR A 66 -34.06 20.56 -9.34
CA THR A 66 -35.37 20.42 -8.67
C THR A 66 -35.86 19.00 -8.83
N ILE A 67 -36.19 18.37 -7.73
CA ILE A 67 -36.75 17.01 -7.65
C ILE A 67 -38.19 17.17 -7.19
N GLU A 68 -39.14 16.63 -7.94
CA GLU A 68 -40.56 16.67 -7.63
C GLU A 68 -41.10 15.25 -7.52
N ALA A 69 -41.79 14.95 -6.41
CA ALA A 69 -42.54 13.75 -6.23
C ALA A 69 -43.98 13.99 -6.79
N THR A 70 -44.37 13.22 -7.79
CA THR A 70 -45.63 13.48 -8.51
C THR A 70 -46.89 12.97 -7.78
N ASP A 71 -46.70 12.28 -6.65
CA ASP A 71 -47.76 11.53 -5.92
C ASP A 71 -48.52 10.52 -6.78
N THR A 72 -47.86 10.05 -7.84
CA THR A 72 -48.34 8.99 -8.75
C THR A 72 -47.47 7.78 -8.65
N LYS A 73 -47.93 6.65 -9.09
CA LYS A 73 -47.23 5.36 -9.01
C LYS A 73 -47.50 4.47 -10.18
N ASN A 74 -46.64 3.52 -10.42
CA ASN A 74 -46.83 2.36 -11.25
C ASN A 74 -47.94 1.46 -10.63
N ASP A 75 -48.77 0.82 -11.45
CA ASP A 75 -49.85 -0.05 -10.98
C ASP A 75 -49.37 -1.19 -10.07
N ALA A 76 -48.13 -1.66 -10.26
CA ALA A 76 -47.50 -2.66 -9.42
C ALA A 76 -46.95 -2.12 -8.10
N SER A 77 -46.81 -0.80 -7.94
CA SER A 77 -46.28 -0.19 -6.72
C SER A 77 -47.31 -0.11 -5.60
N LYS A 78 -46.89 -0.31 -4.38
CA LYS A 78 -47.73 -0.25 -3.17
C LYS A 78 -47.95 1.20 -2.69
N GLU A 79 -46.96 2.09 -2.85
CA GLU A 79 -47.03 3.49 -2.39
C GLU A 79 -46.48 4.46 -3.46
N THR A 80 -46.61 5.76 -3.20
CA THR A 80 -46.11 6.84 -4.06
C THR A 80 -44.84 7.52 -3.51
N SER A 81 -44.17 6.90 -2.52
CA SER A 81 -43.01 7.49 -1.84
C SER A 81 -41.76 7.59 -2.74
N VAL A 82 -40.97 8.66 -2.57
CA VAL A 82 -39.71 8.91 -3.30
C VAL A 82 -38.59 9.16 -2.31
N TYR A 83 -37.46 8.44 -2.46
CA TYR A 83 -36.30 8.56 -1.55
C TYR A 83 -35.03 8.86 -2.33
N LEU A 84 -34.50 10.07 -2.14
CA LEU A 84 -33.19 10.47 -2.64
C LEU A 84 -32.10 9.97 -1.67
N THR A 85 -31.19 9.15 -2.16
CA THR A 85 -30.17 8.48 -1.34
C THR A 85 -28.76 9.06 -1.51
N GLY A 86 -28.49 9.79 -2.61
CA GLY A 86 -27.16 10.35 -2.81
C GLY A 86 -27.00 11.19 -4.08
N LEU A 87 -25.84 11.82 -4.17
CA LEU A 87 -25.39 12.61 -5.30
C LEU A 87 -23.98 12.15 -5.70
N LEU A 88 -23.76 11.86 -6.97
CA LEU A 88 -22.48 11.48 -7.54
C LEU A 88 -22.05 12.55 -8.59
N VAL A 89 -20.83 13.05 -8.48
CA VAL A 89 -20.24 13.97 -9.46
C VAL A 89 -18.86 13.46 -9.85
N GLY A 90 -18.66 13.15 -11.12
CA GLY A 90 -17.40 12.58 -11.60
C GLY A 90 -17.02 11.26 -10.94
N GLY A 91 -18.02 10.47 -10.49
CA GLY A 91 -17.83 9.20 -9.78
C GLY A 91 -17.52 9.33 -8.28
N GLN A 92 -17.55 10.54 -7.71
CA GLN A 92 -17.38 10.79 -6.27
C GLN A 92 -18.71 11.08 -5.62
N SER A 93 -18.96 10.51 -4.43
CA SER A 93 -20.12 10.85 -3.61
C SER A 93 -19.96 12.25 -3.02
N MET A 94 -21.00 13.07 -3.15
CA MET A 94 -21.04 14.44 -2.66
C MET A 94 -22.18 14.60 -1.66
N PRO A 95 -22.03 15.46 -0.64
CA PRO A 95 -23.12 15.77 0.26
C PRO A 95 -24.24 16.51 -0.51
N ILE A 96 -25.48 16.15 -0.20
CA ILE A 96 -26.66 16.82 -0.76
C ILE A 96 -26.85 18.13 0.00
N GLN A 97 -26.87 19.26 -0.72
CA GLN A 97 -27.14 20.58 -0.16
C GLN A 97 -28.48 21.08 -0.66
N VAL A 98 -29.45 21.14 0.25
CA VAL A 98 -30.80 21.65 -0.10
C VAL A 98 -30.76 23.15 -0.23
N THR A 99 -31.45 23.68 -1.26
CA THR A 99 -31.60 25.11 -1.56
C THR A 99 -33.09 25.45 -1.58
N GLY A 100 -33.48 26.56 -0.93
CA GLY A 100 -34.87 26.98 -0.86
C GLY A 100 -35.55 26.67 0.48
N ASP A 101 -36.81 27.12 0.62
CA ASP A 101 -37.53 27.12 1.88
C ASP A 101 -38.25 25.80 2.23
N GLY A 102 -38.19 24.81 1.37
CA GLY A 102 -38.85 23.51 1.55
C GLY A 102 -37.89 22.33 1.39
N THR A 103 -37.94 21.38 2.31
CA THR A 103 -37.15 20.14 2.20
C THR A 103 -38.00 18.92 2.53
N TRP A 104 -37.64 17.80 1.97
CA TRP A 104 -38.16 16.49 2.34
C TRP A 104 -37.67 16.07 3.74
N LEU A 105 -38.27 15.06 4.30
CA LEU A 105 -37.85 14.53 5.60
C LEU A 105 -36.43 13.95 5.50
N GLN A 106 -35.53 14.45 6.35
CA GLN A 106 -34.15 13.97 6.37
C GLN A 106 -33.99 12.82 7.37
N ASP A 107 -33.39 11.72 6.90
CA ASP A 107 -33.02 10.57 7.72
C ASP A 107 -31.58 10.19 7.42
N GLY A 108 -30.68 10.55 8.28
CA GLY A 108 -29.24 10.47 8.04
C GLY A 108 -28.81 11.30 6.82
N SER A 109 -28.27 10.65 5.80
CA SER A 109 -27.88 11.27 4.51
C SER A 109 -28.97 11.23 3.44
N TRP A 110 -30.12 10.61 3.74
CA TRP A 110 -31.21 10.43 2.79
C TRP A 110 -32.27 11.50 2.98
N TYR A 111 -32.97 11.84 1.86
CA TYR A 111 -34.14 12.71 1.86
C TYR A 111 -35.34 11.90 1.37
N LYS A 112 -36.39 11.83 2.18
CA LYS A 112 -37.56 10.99 1.98
C LYS A 112 -38.82 11.85 1.83
N TRP A 113 -39.54 11.60 0.77
CA TRP A 113 -40.88 12.11 0.61
C TRP A 113 -41.86 10.93 0.69
N TYR A 114 -42.86 11.06 1.56
CA TYR A 114 -43.88 10.04 1.71
C TYR A 114 -45.16 10.53 1.03
N GLY A 115 -45.64 9.79 0.03
CA GLY A 115 -46.84 10.15 -0.71
C GLY A 115 -48.13 9.95 0.06
N SER A 116 -49.21 10.46 -0.48
CA SER A 116 -50.56 10.40 0.14
C SER A 116 -51.06 8.97 0.42
N SER A 117 -50.53 7.98 -0.31
CA SER A 117 -50.82 6.54 -0.11
C SER A 117 -49.99 5.87 0.98
N SER A 118 -49.00 6.60 1.57
CA SER A 118 -48.11 6.01 2.57
C SER A 118 -48.67 6.12 3.99
N SER A 119 -48.45 5.08 4.80
CA SER A 119 -48.74 5.12 6.24
C SER A 119 -47.87 6.13 7.01
N HIS A 120 -46.77 6.61 6.41
CA HIS A 120 -45.84 7.59 6.95
C HIS A 120 -46.05 9.00 6.37
N TYR A 121 -47.16 9.23 5.68
CA TYR A 121 -47.49 10.52 5.08
C TYR A 121 -47.50 11.65 6.14
N VAL A 122 -46.79 12.74 5.84
CA VAL A 122 -46.76 13.94 6.69
C VAL A 122 -47.35 15.09 5.89
N SER A 123 -48.50 15.58 6.34
CA SER A 123 -49.17 16.74 5.71
C SER A 123 -48.29 17.96 5.76
N GLY A 124 -48.20 18.70 4.65
CA GLY A 124 -47.41 19.91 4.54
C GLY A 124 -45.94 19.71 4.10
N THR A 125 -45.49 18.47 3.91
CA THR A 125 -44.19 18.22 3.27
C THR A 125 -44.28 18.64 1.79
N PRO A 126 -43.39 19.56 1.29
CA PRO A 126 -43.45 20.02 -0.09
C PRO A 126 -43.20 18.88 -1.06
N GLN A 127 -43.96 18.81 -2.16
CA GLN A 127 -43.77 17.81 -3.21
C GLN A 127 -42.42 18.00 -3.95
N SER A 128 -41.94 19.24 -4.05
CA SER A 128 -40.68 19.56 -4.71
C SER A 128 -39.61 19.95 -3.71
N MET A 129 -38.37 19.54 -3.97
CA MET A 129 -37.16 19.92 -3.24
C MET A 129 -36.10 20.36 -4.25
N SER A 130 -35.45 21.48 -3.98
CA SER A 130 -34.33 21.95 -4.79
C SER A 130 -33.01 21.70 -4.08
N ILE A 131 -32.03 21.22 -4.83
CA ILE A 131 -30.68 20.95 -4.32
C ILE A 131 -29.62 21.66 -5.17
N SER A 132 -28.51 21.99 -4.55
CA SER A 132 -27.33 22.55 -5.19
C SER A 132 -26.43 21.41 -5.65
N VAL A 133 -26.15 21.34 -6.95
CA VAL A 133 -25.27 20.30 -7.53
C VAL A 133 -24.02 20.97 -8.08
N PRO A 134 -22.82 20.55 -7.64
CA PRO A 134 -21.57 21.09 -8.13
C PRO A 134 -21.45 21.00 -9.66
N ALA A 135 -20.86 22.03 -10.27
CA ALA A 135 -20.59 22.03 -11.69
C ALA A 135 -19.61 20.90 -12.07
N GLY A 136 -19.90 20.17 -13.14
CA GLY A 136 -19.10 19.05 -13.60
C GLY A 136 -19.73 18.23 -14.71
N SER A 137 -19.12 17.11 -15.02
CA SER A 137 -19.63 16.08 -15.92
C SER A 137 -19.84 14.76 -15.20
N ASN A 138 -20.57 13.83 -15.82
CA ASN A 138 -20.91 12.53 -15.21
C ASN A 138 -21.57 12.69 -13.84
N ARG A 139 -22.67 13.42 -13.81
CA ARG A 139 -23.44 13.72 -12.60
C ARG A 139 -24.66 12.81 -12.52
N TYR A 140 -24.89 12.23 -11.34
CA TYR A 140 -26.02 11.32 -11.09
C TYR A 140 -26.66 11.61 -9.75
N LEU A 141 -27.97 11.58 -9.69
CA LEU A 141 -28.71 11.41 -8.45
C LEU A 141 -29.01 9.92 -8.25
N THR A 142 -28.90 9.46 -7.01
CA THR A 142 -29.24 8.09 -6.65
C THR A 142 -30.50 8.04 -5.83
N PHE A 143 -31.42 7.16 -6.19
CA PHE A 143 -32.70 6.96 -5.52
C PHE A 143 -32.83 5.48 -5.09
N LEU A 144 -33.59 5.25 -4.03
CA LEU A 144 -34.00 3.90 -3.68
C LEU A 144 -35.16 3.46 -4.58
N GLY A 145 -34.98 2.36 -5.29
CA GLY A 145 -36.05 1.66 -6.02
C GLY A 145 -36.51 0.43 -5.23
N ASN A 146 -37.83 0.29 -5.02
CA ASN A 146 -38.48 -0.94 -4.54
C ASN A 146 -40.00 -0.90 -4.77
N VAL A 147 -40.71 -1.90 -4.27
CA VAL A 147 -42.18 -2.04 -4.43
C VAL A 147 -43.01 -0.94 -3.76
N TRP A 148 -42.42 -0.07 -2.95
CA TRP A 148 -43.08 1.03 -2.23
C TRP A 148 -42.81 2.39 -2.85
N LYS A 149 -42.17 2.45 -4.03
CA LYS A 149 -41.74 3.72 -4.63
C LYS A 149 -42.66 4.18 -5.75
N GLY A 150 -42.85 5.48 -5.80
CA GLY A 150 -43.68 6.16 -6.79
C GLY A 150 -42.87 6.70 -7.97
N ILE A 151 -43.50 7.64 -8.67
CA ILE A 151 -42.93 8.35 -9.82
C ILE A 151 -42.52 9.76 -9.37
N GLY A 152 -41.40 10.23 -9.86
CA GLY A 152 -40.97 11.59 -9.65
C GLY A 152 -40.36 12.20 -10.91
N SER A 153 -40.11 13.50 -10.88
CA SER A 153 -39.42 14.21 -11.93
C SER A 153 -38.14 14.86 -11.40
N VAL A 154 -37.12 14.94 -12.25
CA VAL A 154 -35.84 15.58 -11.98
C VAL A 154 -35.59 16.62 -13.07
N ALA A 155 -35.58 17.89 -12.68
CA ALA A 155 -35.34 19.00 -13.57
C ALA A 155 -33.95 19.63 -13.32
N CYS A 156 -33.14 19.79 -14.38
CA CYS A 156 -31.80 20.37 -14.32
C CYS A 156 -31.48 21.04 -15.65
N LEU A 157 -30.98 22.28 -15.63
CA LEU A 157 -30.54 23.06 -16.83
C LEU A 157 -31.60 23.11 -17.95
N GLY A 158 -32.89 23.17 -17.60
CA GLY A 158 -33.99 23.20 -18.56
C GLY A 158 -34.44 21.85 -19.10
N GLU A 159 -33.79 20.77 -18.75
CA GLU A 159 -34.22 19.40 -19.04
C GLU A 159 -34.98 18.80 -17.86
N THR A 160 -36.09 18.12 -18.12
CA THR A 160 -36.87 17.41 -17.11
C THR A 160 -36.98 15.94 -17.49
N GLN A 161 -36.64 15.07 -16.57
CA GLN A 161 -36.75 13.62 -16.72
C GLN A 161 -37.79 13.09 -15.72
N VAL A 162 -38.77 12.32 -16.20
CA VAL A 162 -39.71 11.61 -15.35
C VAL A 162 -39.17 10.21 -15.11
N VAL A 163 -39.12 9.79 -13.87
CA VAL A 163 -38.52 8.52 -13.45
C VAL A 163 -39.48 7.71 -12.58
N ASP A 164 -39.70 6.48 -12.96
CA ASP A 164 -40.40 5.50 -12.14
C ASP A 164 -39.41 4.80 -11.23
N PHE A 165 -39.59 4.93 -9.91
CA PHE A 165 -38.73 4.33 -8.90
C PHE A 165 -39.20 2.94 -8.43
N TYR A 166 -40.20 2.37 -9.08
CA TYR A 166 -40.63 0.99 -8.79
C TYR A 166 -39.54 -0.01 -9.17
N ALA A 167 -39.30 -0.98 -8.29
CA ALA A 167 -38.48 -2.17 -8.53
C ALA A 167 -39.01 -3.33 -7.69
N LEU A 168 -38.79 -4.58 -8.13
CA LEU A 168 -39.23 -5.77 -7.40
C LEU A 168 -38.45 -5.98 -6.10
N GLU A 169 -37.19 -5.58 -6.08
CA GLU A 169 -36.26 -5.69 -4.95
C GLU A 169 -35.61 -4.35 -4.67
N ASP A 170 -35.06 -4.18 -3.47
CA ASP A 170 -34.33 -3.00 -3.11
C ASP A 170 -33.11 -2.80 -4.05
N THR A 171 -33.11 -1.71 -4.79
CA THR A 171 -32.07 -1.37 -5.76
C THR A 171 -31.76 0.12 -5.75
N THR A 172 -30.62 0.48 -6.29
CA THR A 172 -30.25 1.89 -6.50
C THR A 172 -30.53 2.31 -7.94
N ILE A 173 -31.46 3.22 -8.12
CA ILE A 173 -31.78 3.84 -9.42
C ILE A 173 -30.92 5.08 -9.58
N GLN A 174 -30.13 5.15 -10.67
CA GLN A 174 -29.30 6.30 -11.00
C GLN A 174 -29.95 7.14 -12.08
N VAL A 175 -30.19 8.41 -11.77
CA VAL A 175 -30.71 9.40 -12.72
C VAL A 175 -29.55 10.28 -13.16
N ARG A 176 -29.25 10.23 -14.46
CA ARG A 176 -28.17 11.04 -15.03
C ARG A 176 -28.64 12.49 -15.18
N LEU A 177 -27.88 13.42 -14.63
CA LEU A 177 -28.08 14.86 -14.84
C LEU A 177 -27.31 15.33 -16.09
N PRO A 178 -27.79 16.36 -16.79
CA PRO A 178 -27.03 16.98 -17.89
C PRO A 178 -25.69 17.51 -17.38
N ASP A 179 -24.67 17.45 -18.23
CA ASP A 179 -23.37 18.01 -17.93
C ASP A 179 -23.47 19.55 -17.85
N SER A 180 -22.63 20.15 -17.01
CA SER A 180 -22.57 21.63 -16.94
C SER A 180 -22.15 22.24 -18.27
N PRO A 181 -22.52 23.52 -18.57
CA PRO A 181 -22.19 24.19 -19.82
C PRO A 181 -20.73 24.06 -20.22
N ALA A 182 -20.43 23.85 -21.48
CA ALA A 182 -19.08 23.60 -22.00
C ALA A 182 -18.06 24.69 -21.62
N ALA A 183 -18.48 25.95 -21.46
CA ALA A 183 -17.62 27.03 -20.99
C ALA A 183 -17.15 26.83 -19.57
N VAL A 184 -18.06 26.39 -18.67
CA VAL A 184 -17.76 26.09 -17.27
C VAL A 184 -16.81 24.91 -17.18
N LEU A 185 -17.07 23.84 -17.93
CA LEU A 185 -16.19 22.66 -17.94
C LEU A 185 -14.79 22.99 -18.44
N ARG A 186 -14.63 23.84 -19.46
CA ARG A 186 -13.32 24.33 -19.95
C ARG A 186 -12.59 25.11 -18.85
N THR A 187 -13.29 26.01 -18.16
CA THR A 187 -12.70 26.78 -17.06
C THR A 187 -12.18 25.86 -15.95
N LEU A 188 -12.97 24.89 -15.51
CA LEU A 188 -12.56 23.91 -14.49
C LEU A 188 -11.35 23.09 -14.95
N GLN A 189 -11.34 22.64 -16.21
CA GLN A 189 -10.18 21.93 -16.79
C GLN A 189 -8.93 22.80 -16.83
N THR A 190 -9.06 24.08 -17.22
CA THR A 190 -7.93 25.01 -17.28
C THR A 190 -7.33 25.23 -15.88
N VAL A 191 -8.16 25.47 -14.87
CA VAL A 191 -7.70 25.64 -13.48
C VAL A 191 -6.98 24.37 -12.99
N ARG A 192 -7.54 23.18 -13.24
CA ARG A 192 -6.89 21.91 -12.91
C ARG A 192 -5.52 21.75 -13.56
N LEU A 193 -5.41 22.09 -14.84
CA LEU A 193 -4.15 22.01 -15.58
C LEU A 193 -3.11 23.00 -15.04
N VAL A 194 -3.52 24.24 -14.72
CA VAL A 194 -2.61 25.25 -14.15
C VAL A 194 -2.08 24.78 -12.78
N ILE A 195 -2.96 24.30 -11.90
CA ILE A 195 -2.55 23.80 -10.58
C ILE A 195 -1.60 22.60 -10.72
N ALA A 196 -1.92 21.64 -11.59
CA ALA A 196 -1.05 20.49 -11.84
C ALA A 196 0.32 20.89 -12.39
N ALA A 197 0.37 21.88 -13.28
CA ALA A 197 1.61 22.41 -13.85
C ALA A 197 2.46 23.14 -12.79
N LEU A 198 1.83 23.94 -11.93
CA LEU A 198 2.53 24.61 -10.82
C LEU A 198 3.12 23.61 -9.81
N LEU A 199 2.36 22.59 -9.42
CA LEU A 199 2.84 21.54 -8.54
C LEU A 199 4.06 20.82 -9.17
N LEU A 200 3.94 20.45 -10.45
CA LEU A 200 5.05 19.81 -11.17
C LEU A 200 6.30 20.70 -11.23
N ALA A 201 6.15 21.99 -11.48
CA ALA A 201 7.27 22.93 -11.53
C ALA A 201 7.99 23.03 -10.18
N ILE A 202 7.24 23.08 -9.08
CA ILE A 202 7.80 23.09 -7.72
C ILE A 202 8.57 21.78 -7.42
N GLU A 203 7.97 20.63 -7.74
CA GLU A 203 8.58 19.31 -7.51
C GLU A 203 9.88 19.15 -8.30
N LEU A 204 9.89 19.60 -9.57
CA LEU A 204 11.08 19.54 -10.42
C LEU A 204 12.17 20.50 -9.95
N ALA A 205 11.82 21.70 -9.50
CA ALA A 205 12.77 22.64 -8.93
C ALA A 205 13.44 22.07 -7.67
N LEU A 206 12.66 21.44 -6.79
CA LEU A 206 13.18 20.73 -5.61
C LEU A 206 14.07 19.56 -6.00
N ALA A 207 13.70 18.77 -6.99
CA ALA A 207 14.48 17.63 -7.46
C ALA A 207 15.83 18.09 -8.03
N VAL A 208 15.85 19.12 -8.87
CA VAL A 208 17.08 19.70 -9.43
C VAL A 208 17.99 20.24 -8.30
N TRP A 209 17.42 20.99 -7.35
CA TRP A 209 18.19 21.49 -6.21
C TRP A 209 18.84 20.36 -5.40
N VAL A 210 18.10 19.29 -5.14
CA VAL A 210 18.58 18.10 -4.40
C VAL A 210 19.69 17.39 -5.18
N LEU A 211 19.52 17.19 -6.49
CA LEU A 211 20.50 16.52 -7.34
C LEU A 211 21.81 17.31 -7.43
N LEU A 212 21.73 18.65 -7.50
CA LEU A 212 22.91 19.53 -7.48
C LEU A 212 23.68 19.41 -6.16
N ARG A 213 22.96 19.40 -5.04
CA ARG A 213 23.57 19.25 -3.72
C ARG A 213 24.26 17.90 -3.53
N GLU A 214 23.69 16.83 -4.12
CA GLU A 214 24.27 15.48 -4.04
C GLU A 214 25.45 15.29 -5.01
N ALA A 215 25.44 15.96 -6.16
CA ALA A 215 26.57 15.96 -7.10
C ALA A 215 27.85 16.55 -6.50
N ALA A 216 27.69 17.46 -5.54
CA ALA A 216 28.81 18.12 -4.83
C ALA A 216 29.42 17.26 -3.69
N LYS A 217 28.85 16.08 -3.36
CA LYS A 217 29.37 15.22 -2.29
C LYS A 217 30.30 14.14 -2.84
N GLU A 218 31.49 14.03 -2.26
CA GLU A 218 32.36 12.87 -2.49
C GLU A 218 31.83 11.64 -1.76
N HIS A 219 31.66 10.55 -2.50
CA HIS A 219 31.21 9.26 -1.96
C HIS A 219 32.42 8.36 -1.78
N VAL A 220 32.76 8.05 -0.54
CA VAL A 220 33.71 7.01 -0.21
C VAL A 220 32.96 5.68 -0.19
N PRO A 221 33.31 4.70 -1.04
CA PRO A 221 32.67 3.38 -1.06
C PRO A 221 32.93 2.65 0.27
N LYS A 222 31.88 2.19 0.94
CA LYS A 222 32.04 1.25 2.06
C LYS A 222 32.14 -0.17 1.50
N GLU A 223 33.08 -0.96 2.02
CA GLU A 223 33.08 -2.41 1.77
C GLU A 223 31.75 -3.03 2.23
N ARG A 224 31.08 -3.70 1.30
CA ARG A 224 29.76 -4.31 1.52
C ARG A 224 29.77 -5.75 1.03
N GLU A 225 29.03 -6.59 1.72
CA GLU A 225 28.77 -7.98 1.33
C GLU A 225 27.70 -8.02 0.22
N CYS A 226 28.12 -8.07 -1.05
CA CYS A 226 27.25 -7.96 -2.21
C CYS A 226 26.12 -9.00 -2.21
N TRP A 227 26.39 -10.24 -1.79
CA TRP A 227 25.38 -11.29 -1.69
C TRP A 227 24.23 -10.94 -0.74
N LEU A 228 24.52 -10.25 0.37
CA LEU A 228 23.50 -9.74 1.29
C LEU A 228 22.68 -8.62 0.67
N ASP A 229 23.30 -7.77 -0.12
CA ASP A 229 22.61 -6.70 -0.81
C ASP A 229 21.64 -7.24 -1.87
N VAL A 230 22.08 -8.25 -2.67
CA VAL A 230 21.18 -8.96 -3.61
C VAL A 230 20.04 -9.64 -2.88
N LEU A 231 20.34 -10.34 -1.78
CA LEU A 231 19.34 -11.05 -0.97
C LEU A 231 18.28 -10.09 -0.39
N LYS A 232 18.68 -8.92 0.09
CA LYS A 232 17.75 -7.89 0.58
C LYS A 232 16.87 -7.33 -0.52
N LEU A 233 17.42 -7.10 -1.72
CA LEU A 233 16.64 -6.64 -2.86
C LEU A 233 15.61 -7.66 -3.29
N LEU A 234 16.01 -8.93 -3.41
CA LEU A 234 15.07 -10.01 -3.69
C LEU A 234 13.97 -10.07 -2.65
N ALA A 235 14.32 -10.06 -1.37
CA ALA A 235 13.34 -10.09 -0.29
C ALA A 235 12.41 -8.87 -0.31
N SER A 236 12.91 -7.66 -0.62
CA SER A 236 12.06 -6.47 -0.74
C SER A 236 11.05 -6.59 -1.89
N TYR A 237 11.45 -7.15 -3.04
CA TYR A 237 10.55 -7.43 -4.15
C TYR A 237 9.50 -8.48 -3.79
N LEU A 238 9.91 -9.59 -3.18
CA LEU A 238 9.02 -10.67 -2.76
C LEU A 238 7.96 -10.20 -1.76
N ILE A 239 8.27 -9.25 -0.88
CA ILE A 239 7.28 -8.66 0.03
C ILE A 239 6.24 -7.85 -0.75
N VAL A 240 6.63 -7.11 -1.78
CA VAL A 240 5.66 -6.41 -2.64
C VAL A 240 4.75 -7.41 -3.35
N VAL A 241 5.26 -8.57 -3.76
CA VAL A 241 4.44 -9.68 -4.31
C VAL A 241 3.38 -10.11 -3.30
N ILE A 242 3.74 -10.39 -2.03
CA ILE A 242 2.80 -10.82 -0.99
C ILE A 242 1.60 -9.86 -0.90
N HIS A 243 1.86 -8.56 -0.80
CA HIS A 243 0.81 -7.56 -0.60
C HIS A 243 0.03 -7.23 -1.88
N SER A 244 0.59 -7.50 -3.06
CA SER A 244 -0.10 -7.30 -4.33
C SER A 244 -1.07 -8.44 -4.65
N VAL A 245 -0.67 -9.70 -4.43
CA VAL A 245 -1.44 -10.87 -4.90
C VAL A 245 -2.36 -11.48 -3.84
N GLY A 246 -2.19 -11.14 -2.56
CA GLY A 246 -2.96 -11.72 -1.45
C GLY A 246 -4.47 -11.59 -1.61
N THR A 247 -4.94 -10.50 -2.20
CA THR A 247 -6.38 -10.25 -2.42
C THR A 247 -7.02 -11.32 -3.31
N VAL A 248 -6.34 -11.73 -4.40
CA VAL A 248 -6.86 -12.76 -5.32
C VAL A 248 -6.83 -14.15 -4.70
N TYR A 249 -5.79 -14.45 -3.93
CA TYR A 249 -5.71 -15.68 -3.17
C TYR A 249 -6.92 -15.86 -2.24
N ASN A 250 -7.37 -14.77 -1.61
CA ASN A 250 -8.51 -14.78 -0.68
C ASN A 250 -9.87 -15.08 -1.34
N LEU A 251 -9.99 -14.91 -2.67
CA LEU A 251 -11.21 -15.22 -3.39
C LEU A 251 -11.51 -16.74 -3.44
N GLY A 252 -10.51 -17.58 -3.23
CA GLY A 252 -10.62 -19.03 -3.31
C GLY A 252 -10.68 -19.58 -4.74
N PRO A 253 -10.60 -20.93 -4.90
CA PRO A 253 -10.55 -21.57 -6.22
C PRO A 253 -11.83 -21.43 -7.03
N ASP A 254 -12.99 -21.39 -6.38
CA ASP A 254 -14.30 -21.37 -7.04
C ASP A 254 -14.58 -20.05 -7.75
N ASN A 255 -13.92 -18.97 -7.32
CA ASN A 255 -14.14 -17.63 -7.84
C ASN A 255 -13.07 -17.16 -8.84
N ASN A 256 -12.05 -17.96 -9.14
CA ASN A 256 -10.99 -17.58 -10.08
C ASN A 256 -10.31 -18.78 -10.71
N SER A 257 -10.47 -18.96 -12.04
CA SER A 257 -9.84 -20.04 -12.81
C SER A 257 -8.29 -20.02 -12.77
N SER A 258 -7.69 -18.86 -12.50
CA SER A 258 -6.24 -18.71 -12.34
C SER A 258 -5.78 -18.82 -10.88
N TRP A 259 -6.66 -19.16 -9.94
CA TRP A 259 -6.39 -19.14 -8.51
C TRP A 259 -5.14 -19.94 -8.11
N PHE A 260 -4.89 -21.09 -8.73
CA PHE A 260 -3.70 -21.90 -8.42
C PHE A 260 -2.38 -21.15 -8.71
N SER A 261 -2.35 -20.35 -9.77
CA SER A 261 -1.19 -19.51 -10.07
C SER A 261 -0.98 -18.44 -8.98
N PHE A 262 -2.08 -17.85 -8.47
CA PHE A 262 -2.02 -16.91 -7.35
C PHE A 262 -1.67 -17.57 -6.02
N PHE A 263 -2.06 -18.83 -5.83
CA PHE A 263 -1.60 -19.64 -4.70
C PHE A 263 -0.08 -19.79 -4.73
N LEU A 264 0.50 -20.19 -5.87
CA LEU A 264 1.96 -20.25 -6.04
C LEU A 264 2.64 -18.89 -5.81
N LEU A 265 2.11 -17.82 -6.43
CA LEU A 265 2.62 -16.47 -6.24
C LEU A 265 2.52 -15.96 -4.79
N ASN A 266 1.67 -16.56 -3.96
CA ASN A 266 1.57 -16.24 -2.54
C ASN A 266 2.55 -17.08 -1.69
N VAL A 267 2.83 -18.34 -2.06
CA VAL A 267 3.77 -19.23 -1.35
C VAL A 267 5.23 -18.88 -1.64
N ILE A 268 5.58 -18.63 -2.90
CA ILE A 268 6.96 -18.33 -3.32
C ILE A 268 7.61 -17.20 -2.47
N PRO A 269 6.94 -16.07 -2.20
CA PRO A 269 7.57 -14.98 -1.48
C PRO A 269 7.63 -15.16 0.05
N ARG A 270 7.10 -16.24 0.63
CA ARG A 270 7.06 -16.43 2.09
C ARG A 270 8.42 -16.60 2.76
N CYS A 271 9.48 -16.85 2.00
CA CYS A 271 10.86 -16.81 2.51
C CYS A 271 11.35 -15.39 2.82
N ALA A 272 10.71 -14.34 2.31
CA ALA A 272 11.23 -12.97 2.35
C ALA A 272 11.44 -12.43 3.77
N VAL A 273 10.45 -12.56 4.65
CA VAL A 273 10.55 -12.08 6.04
C VAL A 273 11.57 -12.89 6.85
N PRO A 274 11.55 -14.25 6.85
CA PRO A 274 12.63 -15.04 7.41
C PRO A 274 14.02 -14.61 6.97
N VAL A 275 14.22 -14.37 5.67
CA VAL A 275 15.49 -13.91 5.12
C VAL A 275 15.91 -12.54 5.66
N PHE A 276 15.00 -11.57 5.79
CA PHE A 276 15.30 -10.28 6.40
C PHE A 276 15.71 -10.40 7.85
N LEU A 277 15.04 -11.26 8.62
CA LEU A 277 15.36 -11.50 10.03
C LEU A 277 16.73 -12.18 10.18
N LEU A 278 17.02 -13.22 9.38
CA LEU A 278 18.32 -13.88 9.32
C LEU A 278 19.44 -12.89 9.00
N ALA A 279 19.26 -12.05 7.96
CA ALA A 279 20.22 -11.02 7.58
C ALA A 279 20.42 -9.97 8.70
N THR A 280 19.35 -9.59 9.40
CA THR A 280 19.41 -8.66 10.54
C THR A 280 20.28 -9.23 11.67
N GLY A 281 20.22 -10.54 11.93
CA GLY A 281 21.04 -11.23 12.92
C GLY A 281 22.54 -11.06 12.69
N ILE A 282 23.01 -11.07 11.44
CA ILE A 282 24.42 -10.85 11.10
C ILE A 282 24.91 -9.49 11.63
N PHE A 283 24.08 -8.44 11.47
CA PHE A 283 24.44 -7.08 11.86
C PHE A 283 24.25 -6.79 13.34
N VAL A 284 23.18 -7.31 13.94
CA VAL A 284 22.85 -7.12 15.36
C VAL A 284 23.83 -7.86 16.26
N LEU A 285 24.18 -9.08 15.88
CA LEU A 285 25.03 -9.98 16.67
C LEU A 285 26.50 -9.99 16.18
N GLY A 286 26.86 -9.15 15.21
CA GLY A 286 28.18 -9.16 14.59
C GLY A 286 29.27 -8.50 15.41
N LYS A 287 28.97 -7.41 16.09
CA LYS A 287 29.94 -6.59 16.83
C LYS A 287 29.29 -5.99 18.09
N PRO A 288 30.05 -5.81 19.18
CA PRO A 288 29.53 -5.17 20.38
C PRO A 288 29.04 -3.74 20.06
N MET A 289 27.96 -3.36 20.69
CA MET A 289 27.34 -2.07 20.50
C MET A 289 27.46 -1.26 21.79
N GLY A 290 28.32 -0.25 21.80
CA GLY A 290 28.45 0.68 22.94
C GLY A 290 27.16 1.50 23.11
N THR A 291 26.88 1.95 24.33
CA THR A 291 25.64 2.64 24.74
C THR A 291 25.26 3.80 23.81
N LYS A 292 26.20 4.67 23.45
CA LYS A 292 25.95 5.82 22.56
C LYS A 292 25.46 5.39 21.18
N LYS A 293 26.05 4.33 20.60
CA LYS A 293 25.65 3.78 19.30
C LYS A 293 24.32 3.06 19.38
N TRP A 294 24.07 2.36 20.48
CA TRP A 294 22.81 1.67 20.74
C TRP A 294 21.65 2.66 20.84
N VAL A 295 21.73 3.67 21.72
CA VAL A 295 20.72 4.72 21.86
C VAL A 295 20.45 5.41 20.51
N LYS A 296 21.49 5.76 19.76
CA LYS A 296 21.34 6.37 18.43
C LYS A 296 20.55 5.48 17.46
N LYS A 297 20.78 4.17 17.48
CA LYS A 297 20.04 3.23 16.63
C LYS A 297 18.60 3.05 17.11
N LEU A 298 18.37 2.94 18.41
CA LEU A 298 17.03 2.83 18.99
C LEU A 298 16.19 4.07 18.63
N VAL A 299 16.73 5.27 18.84
CA VAL A 299 16.06 6.51 18.45
C VAL A 299 15.78 6.55 16.95
N HIS A 300 16.70 6.08 16.12
CA HIS A 300 16.47 6.01 14.67
C HIS A 300 15.27 5.13 14.32
N PHE A 301 15.15 3.93 14.90
CA PHE A 301 14.02 3.03 14.62
C PHE A 301 12.70 3.53 15.25
N LEU A 302 12.74 4.21 16.38
CA LEU A 302 11.58 4.90 16.95
C LEU A 302 11.09 6.02 16.02
N LEU A 303 11.99 6.86 15.51
CA LEU A 303 11.63 7.90 14.55
C LEU A 303 11.08 7.32 13.24
N LEU A 304 11.66 6.22 12.76
CA LEU A 304 11.17 5.49 11.59
C LEU A 304 9.75 4.96 11.83
N LEU A 305 9.51 4.35 12.99
CA LEU A 305 8.19 3.86 13.39
C LEU A 305 7.15 4.98 13.41
N LEU A 306 7.47 6.09 14.09
CA LEU A 306 6.57 7.25 14.21
C LEU A 306 6.29 7.88 12.84
N PHE A 307 7.31 8.08 12.02
CA PHE A 307 7.18 8.67 10.69
C PHE A 307 6.25 7.85 9.77
N TRP A 308 6.50 6.54 9.65
CA TRP A 308 5.71 5.71 8.76
C TRP A 308 4.29 5.47 9.27
N ASN A 309 4.07 5.37 10.60
CA ASN A 309 2.71 5.33 11.15
C ASN A 309 1.97 6.64 10.89
N ALA A 310 2.60 7.80 11.15
CA ALA A 310 2.00 9.10 10.88
C ALA A 310 1.65 9.26 9.40
N PHE A 311 2.56 8.88 8.50
CA PHE A 311 2.33 8.89 7.06
C PHE A 311 1.10 8.07 6.67
N TYR A 312 0.99 6.84 7.18
CA TYR A 312 -0.14 5.97 6.84
C TYR A 312 -1.46 6.39 7.50
N ILE A 313 -1.43 6.93 8.70
CA ILE A 313 -2.63 7.50 9.34
C ILE A 313 -3.17 8.66 8.52
N ILE A 314 -2.30 9.58 8.09
CA ILE A 314 -2.70 10.71 7.23
C ILE A 314 -3.24 10.20 5.89
N LEU A 315 -2.53 9.26 5.26
CA LEU A 315 -2.93 8.71 3.97
C LEU A 315 -4.26 7.98 4.03
N ASP A 316 -4.49 7.18 5.06
CA ASP A 316 -5.74 6.44 5.29
C ASP A 316 -6.92 7.40 5.50
N MET A 317 -6.74 8.41 6.35
CA MET A 317 -7.76 9.43 6.55
C MET A 317 -8.07 10.21 5.27
N LEU A 318 -7.08 10.46 4.41
CA LEU A 318 -7.29 11.18 3.15
C LEU A 318 -7.93 10.31 2.05
N LEU A 319 -7.69 9.00 2.05
CA LEU A 319 -8.18 8.10 1.01
C LEU A 319 -9.50 7.43 1.37
N HIS A 320 -9.66 7.02 2.64
CA HIS A 320 -10.75 6.14 3.06
C HIS A 320 -11.73 6.78 4.05
N HIS A 321 -11.28 7.80 4.81
CA HIS A 321 -12.06 8.40 5.92
C HIS A 321 -12.10 9.93 5.83
N ARG A 322 -12.35 10.46 4.64
CA ARG A 322 -12.36 11.92 4.40
C ARG A 322 -13.38 12.67 5.24
N ASP A 323 -14.55 12.06 5.42
CA ASP A 323 -15.66 12.68 6.16
C ASP A 323 -15.39 12.78 7.68
N GLU A 324 -14.48 11.91 8.17
CA GLU A 324 -14.03 11.90 9.57
C GLU A 324 -12.75 12.73 9.80
N PHE A 325 -12.19 13.35 8.73
CA PHE A 325 -10.94 14.07 8.83
C PHE A 325 -11.05 15.31 9.71
N SER A 326 -10.48 15.21 10.90
CA SER A 326 -10.38 16.31 11.86
C SER A 326 -9.04 16.28 12.58
N LEU A 327 -8.59 17.44 13.06
CA LEU A 327 -7.34 17.52 13.82
C LEU A 327 -7.41 16.65 15.09
N THR A 328 -8.56 16.60 15.74
CA THR A 328 -8.78 15.78 16.95
C THR A 328 -8.67 14.28 16.65
N ALA A 329 -9.29 13.81 15.56
CA ALA A 329 -9.20 12.42 15.14
C ALA A 329 -7.75 12.05 14.80
N LEU A 330 -7.03 12.93 14.09
CA LEU A 330 -5.63 12.76 13.73
C LEU A 330 -4.73 12.65 14.97
N LEU A 331 -4.87 13.57 15.92
CA LEU A 331 -4.09 13.57 17.16
C LEU A 331 -4.38 12.34 18.03
N ARG A 332 -5.65 11.90 18.08
CA ARG A 332 -6.05 10.67 18.79
C ARG A 332 -5.38 9.43 18.17
N GLN A 333 -5.36 9.32 16.85
CA GLN A 333 -4.69 8.19 16.16
C GLN A 333 -3.17 8.24 16.36
N PHE A 334 -2.55 9.43 16.34
CA PHE A 334 -1.12 9.56 16.61
C PHE A 334 -0.76 9.19 18.05
N ALA A 335 -1.56 9.59 19.03
CA ALA A 335 -1.36 9.21 20.43
C ALA A 335 -1.49 7.70 20.65
N ALA A 336 -2.24 7.00 19.82
CA ALA A 336 -2.41 5.55 19.89
C ALA A 336 -1.25 4.75 19.29
N ILE A 337 -0.33 5.34 18.50
CA ILE A 337 0.79 4.64 17.82
C ILE A 337 1.56 3.70 18.76
N PRO A 338 1.90 4.03 20.02
CA PRO A 338 2.66 3.14 20.89
C PRO A 338 1.96 1.82 21.22
N VAL A 339 0.63 1.79 21.20
CA VAL A 339 -0.20 0.64 21.63
C VAL A 339 -1.04 0.04 20.52
N LYS A 340 -1.29 0.79 19.44
CA LYS A 340 -2.09 0.35 18.30
C LYS A 340 -1.30 0.49 17.01
N ARG A 341 -1.16 -0.60 16.27
CA ARG A 341 -0.55 -0.58 14.93
C ARG A 341 -1.37 0.32 14.01
N GLY A 342 -0.69 1.12 13.18
CA GLY A 342 -1.32 1.93 12.14
C GLY A 342 -2.03 1.09 11.07
N PRO A 343 -2.76 1.73 10.15
CA PRO A 343 -3.69 1.07 9.22
C PRO A 343 -3.02 0.20 8.16
N SER A 344 -1.71 0.31 7.97
CA SER A 344 -0.97 -0.46 6.95
C SER A 344 -0.37 -1.74 7.53
N ASP A 345 -0.64 -2.89 6.88
CA ASP A 345 -0.12 -4.19 7.32
C ASP A 345 1.41 -4.25 7.47
N PRO A 346 2.23 -3.76 6.53
CA PRO A 346 3.69 -3.80 6.65
C PRO A 346 4.26 -3.11 7.89
N LEU A 347 3.51 -2.23 8.57
CA LEU A 347 3.99 -1.48 9.72
C LEU A 347 4.42 -2.37 10.90
N TRP A 348 3.90 -3.60 11.02
CA TRP A 348 4.28 -4.52 12.09
C TRP A 348 5.80 -4.72 12.19
N TYR A 349 6.49 -4.71 11.04
CA TYR A 349 7.95 -4.89 11.01
C TYR A 349 8.71 -3.70 11.61
N ALA A 350 8.17 -2.47 11.53
CA ALA A 350 8.76 -1.32 12.21
C ALA A 350 8.75 -1.50 13.74
N TYR A 351 7.65 -2.01 14.30
CA TYR A 351 7.57 -2.36 15.72
C TYR A 351 8.60 -3.44 16.08
N GLN A 352 8.76 -4.48 15.25
CA GLN A 352 9.76 -5.52 15.45
C GLN A 352 11.19 -4.96 15.47
N LEU A 353 11.52 -4.03 14.56
CA LEU A 353 12.84 -3.40 14.55
C LEU A 353 13.12 -2.62 15.84
N VAL A 354 12.14 -1.88 16.36
CA VAL A 354 12.28 -1.20 17.65
C VAL A 354 12.59 -2.21 18.76
N TRP A 355 11.85 -3.32 18.86
CA TRP A 355 12.09 -4.38 19.83
C TRP A 355 13.45 -5.04 19.67
N ILE A 356 13.81 -5.44 18.46
CA ILE A 356 15.10 -6.08 18.17
C ILE A 356 16.25 -5.16 18.61
N TYR A 357 16.18 -3.86 18.27
CA TYR A 357 17.26 -2.94 18.60
C TYR A 357 17.25 -2.48 20.06
N SER A 358 16.12 -2.52 20.76
CA SER A 358 16.09 -2.27 22.21
C SER A 358 16.84 -3.37 22.98
N LEU A 359 16.75 -4.61 22.53
CA LEU A 359 17.38 -5.77 23.16
C LEU A 359 18.72 -6.19 22.53
N ALA A 360 19.14 -5.53 21.45
CA ALA A 360 20.34 -5.88 20.69
C ALA A 360 21.63 -6.06 21.54
N PRO A 361 21.97 -5.18 22.51
CA PRO A 361 23.16 -5.36 23.32
C PRO A 361 23.12 -6.62 24.20
N PHE A 362 21.93 -6.95 24.71
CA PHE A 362 21.73 -8.13 25.56
C PHE A 362 21.84 -9.41 24.73
N PHE A 363 21.24 -9.43 23.53
CA PHE A 363 21.36 -10.58 22.62
C PHE A 363 22.78 -10.78 22.14
N PHE A 364 23.49 -9.71 21.82
CA PHE A 364 24.91 -9.80 21.49
C PHE A 364 25.71 -10.42 22.64
N LYS A 365 25.52 -9.91 23.87
CA LYS A 365 26.23 -10.43 25.04
C LYS A 365 25.92 -11.92 25.29
N LEU A 366 24.63 -12.29 25.27
CA LEU A 366 24.20 -13.67 25.39
C LEU A 366 24.86 -14.56 24.33
N TYR A 367 24.75 -14.21 23.06
CA TYR A 367 25.30 -15.01 21.96
C TYR A 367 26.84 -15.11 22.03
N SER A 368 27.53 -14.05 22.47
CA SER A 368 29.00 -13.98 22.49
C SER A 368 29.63 -14.87 23.54
N VAL A 369 28.96 -15.14 24.69
CA VAL A 369 29.49 -15.97 25.77
C VAL A 369 29.22 -17.47 25.56
N LEU A 370 28.33 -17.84 24.65
CA LEU A 370 27.97 -19.22 24.39
C LEU A 370 28.93 -19.89 23.40
N ASP A 371 29.30 -21.13 23.67
CA ASP A 371 30.00 -21.98 22.72
C ASP A 371 29.07 -22.46 21.58
N ARG A 372 29.63 -23.20 20.61
CA ARG A 372 28.88 -23.68 19.44
C ARG A 372 27.65 -24.50 19.83
N THR A 373 27.79 -25.40 20.81
CA THR A 373 26.72 -26.30 21.23
C THR A 373 25.59 -25.56 21.92
N TRP A 374 25.92 -24.65 22.82
CA TRP A 374 24.91 -23.82 23.48
C TRP A 374 24.23 -22.82 22.54
N ARG A 375 24.91 -22.29 21.51
CA ARG A 375 24.28 -21.51 20.45
C ARG A 375 23.25 -22.32 19.68
N GLN A 376 23.56 -23.62 19.37
CA GLN A 376 22.60 -24.50 18.71
C GLN A 376 21.37 -24.76 19.59
N ARG A 377 21.56 -25.02 20.90
CA ARG A 377 20.46 -25.19 21.86
C ARG A 377 19.61 -23.92 21.97
N LEU A 378 20.24 -22.74 22.06
CA LEU A 378 19.54 -21.47 22.12
C LEU A 378 18.68 -21.26 20.87
N ILE A 379 19.22 -21.53 19.67
CA ILE A 379 18.50 -21.45 18.40
C ILE A 379 17.32 -22.43 18.40
N LEU A 380 17.57 -23.68 18.79
CA LEU A 380 16.54 -24.72 18.86
C LEU A 380 15.38 -24.30 19.75
N VAL A 381 15.66 -23.87 20.98
CA VAL A 381 14.62 -23.46 21.94
C VAL A 381 13.87 -22.21 21.43
N SER A 382 14.59 -21.18 20.95
CA SER A 382 14.00 -19.93 20.51
C SER A 382 13.22 -20.01 19.19
N LEU A 383 13.41 -21.07 18.39
CA LEU A 383 12.63 -21.34 17.18
C LEU A 383 11.62 -22.46 17.38
N LEU A 384 12.00 -23.56 18.05
CA LEU A 384 11.14 -24.74 18.19
C LEU A 384 9.88 -24.42 19.00
N ILE A 385 10.02 -23.71 20.13
CA ILE A 385 8.86 -23.39 20.97
C ILE A 385 7.83 -22.54 20.22
N PRO A 386 8.20 -21.38 19.62
CA PRO A 386 7.25 -20.59 18.83
C PRO A 386 6.65 -21.34 17.64
N CYS A 387 7.47 -22.17 16.95
CA CYS A 387 6.96 -22.98 15.83
C CYS A 387 5.96 -24.05 16.30
N LEU A 388 6.22 -24.73 17.42
CA LEU A 388 5.30 -25.73 17.99
C LEU A 388 4.00 -25.07 18.43
N LEU A 389 4.08 -23.92 19.09
CA LEU A 389 2.88 -23.16 19.49
C LEU A 389 2.09 -22.68 18.28
N SER A 390 2.78 -22.22 17.23
CA SER A 390 2.14 -21.84 15.97
C SER A 390 1.49 -23.03 15.27
N CYS A 391 2.16 -24.19 15.24
CA CYS A 391 1.59 -25.42 14.69
C CYS A 391 0.37 -25.90 15.51
N TYR A 392 0.43 -25.81 16.83
CA TYR A 392 -0.68 -26.15 17.70
C TYR A 392 -1.92 -25.29 17.41
N ASP A 393 -1.74 -23.96 17.33
CA ASP A 393 -2.79 -23.00 16.97
C ASP A 393 -3.40 -23.30 15.59
N GLN A 394 -2.57 -23.68 14.62
CA GLN A 394 -2.97 -24.02 13.25
C GLN A 394 -3.75 -25.35 13.17
N VAL A 395 -3.31 -26.36 13.91
CA VAL A 395 -3.95 -27.71 13.91
C VAL A 395 -5.32 -27.69 14.56
N PHE A 396 -5.45 -26.95 15.66
CA PHE A 396 -6.70 -26.86 16.42
C PHE A 396 -7.60 -25.71 16.02
N ASP A 397 -7.19 -24.90 15.01
CA ASP A 397 -7.95 -23.74 14.47
C ASP A 397 -8.40 -22.76 15.57
N LEU A 398 -7.51 -22.44 16.49
CA LEU A 398 -7.79 -21.59 17.65
C LEU A 398 -7.86 -20.10 17.30
N GLY A 399 -7.85 -19.76 16.00
CA GLY A 399 -8.06 -18.43 15.45
C GLY A 399 -7.00 -17.39 15.82
N GLY A 400 -5.76 -17.83 16.12
CA GLY A 400 -4.69 -16.94 16.56
C GLY A 400 -4.88 -16.39 17.98
N GLN A 401 -5.88 -16.88 18.71
CA GLN A 401 -6.15 -16.51 20.11
C GLN A 401 -5.41 -17.41 21.11
N ALA A 402 -4.70 -18.42 20.62
CA ALA A 402 -3.92 -19.30 21.49
C ALA A 402 -2.78 -18.52 22.17
N TYR A 403 -2.33 -19.06 23.27
CA TYR A 403 -1.14 -18.61 24.00
C TYR A 403 0.07 -18.30 23.10
N SER A 404 0.15 -18.98 21.94
CA SER A 404 1.18 -18.75 20.94
C SER A 404 1.25 -17.30 20.46
N HIS A 405 0.11 -16.68 20.18
CA HIS A 405 0.07 -15.32 19.66
C HIS A 405 0.41 -14.29 20.74
N SER A 406 -0.19 -14.42 21.91
CA SER A 406 0.07 -13.52 23.04
C SER A 406 1.47 -13.71 23.62
N PHE A 407 1.93 -14.97 23.79
CA PHE A 407 3.25 -15.26 24.33
C PHE A 407 4.36 -14.84 23.37
N VAL A 408 4.22 -15.16 22.07
CA VAL A 408 5.20 -14.77 21.05
C VAL A 408 5.18 -13.26 20.80
N GLN A 409 4.01 -12.62 20.83
CA GLN A 409 3.92 -11.17 20.69
C GLN A 409 4.51 -10.42 21.89
N ILE A 410 4.24 -10.88 23.11
CA ILE A 410 4.74 -10.22 24.33
C ILE A 410 6.26 -10.37 24.47
N PHE A 411 6.81 -11.56 24.20
CA PHE A 411 8.23 -11.83 24.42
C PHE A 411 9.05 -11.79 23.12
N TYR A 412 8.44 -11.81 21.94
CA TYR A 412 9.09 -11.80 20.61
C TYR A 412 10.20 -12.86 20.45
N ILE A 413 10.14 -13.92 21.25
CA ILE A 413 11.18 -14.95 21.33
C ILE A 413 11.39 -15.64 19.98
N GLY A 414 10.31 -15.86 19.22
CA GLY A 414 10.39 -16.52 17.92
C GLY A 414 11.21 -15.76 16.88
N PHE A 415 11.07 -14.43 16.85
CA PHE A 415 11.87 -13.62 15.91
C PHE A 415 13.33 -13.51 16.31
N MET A 416 13.64 -13.61 17.63
CA MET A 416 15.03 -13.68 18.11
C MET A 416 15.74 -14.91 17.61
N GLY A 417 15.06 -16.05 17.53
CA GLY A 417 15.60 -17.29 17.00
C GLY A 417 16.16 -17.15 15.59
N PHE A 418 15.49 -16.36 14.73
CA PHE A 418 16.01 -16.02 13.40
C PHE A 418 17.31 -15.22 13.46
N LEU A 419 17.45 -14.28 14.40
CA LEU A 419 18.69 -13.50 14.55
C LEU A 419 19.85 -14.43 14.95
N PHE A 420 19.63 -15.29 15.92
CA PHE A 420 20.64 -16.26 16.38
C PHE A 420 20.99 -17.24 15.25
N LEU A 421 20.00 -17.77 14.54
CA LEU A 421 20.21 -18.67 13.41
C LEU A 421 20.98 -17.99 12.28
N GLY A 422 20.60 -16.78 11.89
CA GLY A 422 21.26 -16.03 10.82
C GLY A 422 22.75 -15.76 11.14
N ARG A 423 23.04 -15.36 12.40
CA ARG A 423 24.42 -15.18 12.84
C ARG A 423 25.18 -16.51 12.90
N TYR A 424 24.56 -17.57 13.42
CA TYR A 424 25.16 -18.90 13.45
C TYR A 424 25.53 -19.42 12.05
N LEU A 425 24.63 -19.31 11.10
CA LEU A 425 24.89 -19.71 9.72
C LEU A 425 26.02 -18.89 9.11
N TYR A 426 26.08 -17.59 9.36
CA TYR A 426 27.16 -16.73 8.87
C TYR A 426 28.52 -17.14 9.47
N ASP A 427 28.59 -17.48 10.76
CA ASP A 427 29.83 -17.85 11.45
C ASP A 427 30.32 -19.26 11.04
N TYR A 428 29.44 -20.25 10.91
CA TYR A 428 29.81 -21.66 10.80
C TYR A 428 29.61 -22.28 9.42
N ALA A 429 28.73 -21.78 8.56
CA ALA A 429 28.51 -22.34 7.23
C ALA A 429 29.77 -22.32 6.32
N PRO A 430 30.72 -21.37 6.44
CA PRO A 430 31.96 -21.43 5.65
C PRO A 430 32.74 -22.72 5.82
N ALA A 431 32.85 -23.21 7.04
CA ALA A 431 33.63 -24.41 7.39
C ALA A 431 32.81 -25.71 7.40
N ASP A 432 31.46 -25.64 7.39
CA ASP A 432 30.58 -26.78 7.56
C ASP A 432 29.86 -27.14 6.24
N ASN A 433 30.37 -28.17 5.55
CA ASN A 433 29.78 -28.63 4.29
C ASN A 433 28.37 -29.22 4.46
N ARG A 434 28.00 -29.71 5.66
CA ARG A 434 26.64 -30.22 5.92
C ARG A 434 25.64 -29.07 5.89
N LEU A 435 25.97 -27.93 6.52
CA LEU A 435 25.14 -26.72 6.46
C LEU A 435 24.98 -26.23 5.02
N LYS A 436 26.05 -26.23 4.23
CA LYS A 436 25.98 -25.84 2.81
C LYS A 436 25.07 -26.76 1.98
N LYS A 437 25.16 -28.09 2.19
CA LYS A 437 24.35 -29.07 1.47
C LYS A 437 22.88 -29.03 1.87
N ALA A 438 22.54 -28.53 3.04
CA ALA A 438 21.17 -28.43 3.54
C ALA A 438 20.31 -27.41 2.77
N ALA A 439 20.90 -26.50 1.98
CA ALA A 439 20.16 -25.42 1.31
C ALA A 439 18.98 -25.92 0.48
N LEU A 440 19.22 -26.79 -0.50
CA LEU A 440 18.20 -27.30 -1.40
C LEU A 440 17.15 -28.18 -0.70
N PRO A 441 17.53 -29.15 0.15
CA PRO A 441 16.56 -29.89 0.97
C PRO A 441 15.64 -28.99 1.81
N LEU A 442 16.18 -27.96 2.45
CA LEU A 442 15.38 -27.02 3.24
C LEU A 442 14.41 -26.19 2.39
N ILE A 443 14.84 -25.76 1.20
CA ILE A 443 13.97 -25.07 0.26
C ILE A 443 12.82 -25.97 -0.16
N VAL A 444 13.12 -27.17 -0.65
CA VAL A 444 12.11 -28.11 -1.18
C VAL A 444 11.14 -28.54 -0.08
N LEU A 445 11.67 -28.91 1.09
CA LEU A 445 10.85 -29.33 2.23
C LEU A 445 9.97 -28.18 2.74
N GLY A 446 10.56 -26.99 2.95
CA GLY A 446 9.83 -25.86 3.52
C GLY A 446 8.77 -25.31 2.56
N PHE A 447 9.09 -25.19 1.26
CA PHE A 447 8.14 -24.81 0.24
C PHE A 447 7.02 -25.86 0.10
N GLY A 448 7.38 -27.14 0.02
CA GLY A 448 6.44 -28.26 -0.11
C GLY A 448 5.50 -28.36 1.11
N LEU A 449 6.01 -28.20 2.33
CA LEU A 449 5.18 -28.18 3.54
C LEU A 449 4.19 -27.01 3.54
N THR A 450 4.64 -25.80 3.16
CA THR A 450 3.75 -24.64 3.07
C THR A 450 2.63 -24.88 2.07
N MET A 451 2.95 -25.41 0.89
CA MET A 451 1.97 -25.78 -0.14
C MET A 451 1.00 -26.82 0.37
N LEU A 452 1.53 -27.95 0.89
CA LEU A 452 0.74 -29.10 1.31
C LEU A 452 -0.22 -28.74 2.45
N LEU A 453 0.27 -28.08 3.50
CA LEU A 453 -0.57 -27.74 4.65
C LEU A 453 -1.67 -26.74 4.28
N SER A 454 -1.36 -25.73 3.45
CA SER A 454 -2.37 -24.78 2.96
C SER A 454 -3.42 -25.46 2.06
N TRP A 455 -2.98 -26.40 1.23
CA TRP A 455 -3.88 -27.21 0.38
C TRP A 455 -4.79 -28.14 1.18
N LEU A 456 -4.21 -28.86 2.16
CA LEU A 456 -4.98 -29.74 3.05
C LEU A 456 -6.03 -28.97 3.85
N TYR A 457 -5.68 -27.77 4.31
CA TYR A 457 -6.64 -26.90 4.98
C TYR A 457 -7.80 -26.51 4.06
N LEU A 458 -7.49 -26.09 2.82
CA LEU A 458 -8.51 -25.76 1.82
C LEU A 458 -9.46 -26.95 1.56
N VAL A 459 -8.90 -28.16 1.34
CA VAL A 459 -9.71 -29.37 1.10
C VAL A 459 -10.59 -29.71 2.30
N LYS A 460 -10.06 -29.57 3.51
CA LYS A 460 -10.81 -29.90 4.75
C LYS A 460 -11.91 -28.90 5.08
N HIS A 461 -11.64 -27.60 4.88
CA HIS A 461 -12.52 -26.53 5.38
C HIS A 461 -13.26 -25.77 4.28
N GLY A 462 -12.99 -26.04 3.00
CA GLY A 462 -13.59 -25.35 1.85
C GLY A 462 -13.21 -23.87 1.72
N LYS A 463 -12.21 -23.40 2.46
CA LYS A 463 -11.79 -22.00 2.47
C LYS A 463 -10.26 -21.87 2.57
N VAL A 464 -9.72 -20.79 2.02
CA VAL A 464 -8.30 -20.49 2.06
C VAL A 464 -7.88 -20.03 3.45
N THR A 465 -6.57 -20.18 3.78
CA THR A 465 -5.99 -19.73 5.04
C THR A 465 -4.64 -19.07 4.83
N HIS A 466 -4.30 -18.11 5.69
CA HIS A 466 -2.98 -17.50 5.79
C HIS A 466 -2.13 -18.05 6.95
N GLN A 467 -2.68 -18.94 7.77
CA GLN A 467 -2.01 -19.44 8.97
C GLN A 467 -0.65 -20.08 8.68
N TYR A 468 -0.56 -20.91 7.62
CA TYR A 468 0.67 -21.60 7.23
C TYR A 468 1.69 -20.69 6.50
N PHE A 469 1.34 -19.44 6.24
CA PHE A 469 2.21 -18.43 5.64
C PHE A 469 2.94 -17.57 6.68
N SER A 470 2.62 -17.73 7.96
CA SER A 470 3.32 -17.04 9.06
C SER A 470 4.80 -17.37 9.07
N GLU A 471 5.62 -16.41 9.39
CA GLU A 471 7.09 -16.54 9.52
C GLU A 471 7.51 -17.58 10.53
N LEU A 472 6.69 -17.77 11.58
CA LEU A 472 6.90 -18.78 12.62
C LEU A 472 6.33 -20.16 12.26
N SER A 473 5.70 -20.33 11.11
CA SER A 473 5.34 -21.65 10.60
C SER A 473 6.58 -22.39 10.11
N ILE A 474 6.60 -23.71 10.31
CA ILE A 474 7.75 -24.57 9.98
C ILE A 474 8.15 -24.45 8.48
N GLY A 475 7.18 -24.33 7.59
CA GLY A 475 7.41 -24.22 6.15
C GLY A 475 8.22 -22.98 5.77
N PRO A 476 7.73 -21.75 6.02
CA PRO A 476 8.47 -20.53 5.75
C PRO A 476 9.81 -20.43 6.47
N LEU A 477 9.93 -20.94 7.72
CA LEU A 477 11.19 -21.00 8.44
C LEU A 477 12.24 -21.84 7.70
N LEU A 478 11.91 -23.06 7.32
CA LEU A 478 12.82 -23.96 6.58
C LEU A 478 13.16 -23.38 5.20
N TYR A 479 12.15 -22.91 4.48
CA TYR A 479 12.30 -22.32 3.15
C TYR A 479 13.22 -21.09 3.20
N GLY A 480 12.95 -20.13 4.07
CA GLY A 480 13.78 -18.92 4.24
C GLY A 480 15.21 -19.24 4.66
N THR A 481 15.40 -20.22 5.54
CA THR A 481 16.73 -20.70 5.96
C THR A 481 17.49 -21.29 4.77
N GLY A 482 16.83 -22.12 3.97
CA GLY A 482 17.41 -22.71 2.77
C GLY A 482 17.83 -21.67 1.73
N VAL A 483 16.97 -20.67 1.47
CA VAL A 483 17.27 -19.55 0.57
C VAL A 483 18.46 -18.74 1.08
N PHE A 484 18.50 -18.42 2.37
CA PHE A 484 19.64 -17.72 2.98
C PHE A 484 20.97 -18.46 2.77
N ILE A 485 21.00 -19.78 3.04
CA ILE A 485 22.20 -20.61 2.83
C ILE A 485 22.58 -20.66 1.36
N LEU A 486 21.61 -20.76 0.45
CA LEU A 486 21.86 -20.78 -1.00
C LEU A 486 22.58 -19.50 -1.47
N PHE A 487 22.09 -18.32 -1.04
CA PHE A 487 22.74 -17.04 -1.37
C PHE A 487 24.11 -16.91 -0.72
N TYR A 488 24.27 -17.36 0.52
CA TYR A 488 25.57 -17.41 1.17
C TYR A 488 26.58 -18.28 0.39
N ARG A 489 26.16 -19.46 -0.09
CA ARG A 489 27.00 -20.32 -0.98
C ARG A 489 27.39 -19.61 -2.28
N GLY A 490 26.50 -18.79 -2.79
CA GLY A 490 26.74 -17.97 -4.00
C GLY A 490 27.66 -16.76 -3.78
N LYS A 491 28.13 -16.52 -2.54
CA LYS A 491 28.97 -15.36 -2.20
C LYS A 491 30.13 -15.11 -3.18
N PRO A 492 30.93 -16.11 -3.64
CA PRO A 492 32.01 -15.88 -4.61
C PRO A 492 31.49 -15.35 -5.95
N ALA A 493 30.37 -15.89 -6.47
CA ALA A 493 29.79 -15.43 -7.71
C ALA A 493 29.32 -13.97 -7.61
N PHE A 494 28.69 -13.58 -6.49
CA PHE A 494 28.25 -12.21 -6.26
C PHE A 494 29.45 -11.23 -6.09
N GLN A 495 30.55 -11.67 -5.52
CA GLN A 495 31.78 -10.87 -5.42
C GLN A 495 32.44 -10.63 -6.78
N ASN A 496 32.33 -11.58 -7.70
CA ASN A 496 32.86 -11.51 -9.05
C ASN A 496 31.95 -10.75 -10.03
N MET A 497 30.84 -10.20 -9.59
CA MET A 497 29.98 -9.35 -10.42
C MET A 497 30.76 -8.10 -10.91
N PRO A 498 30.45 -7.60 -12.13
CA PRO A 498 31.03 -6.36 -12.64
C PRO A 498 30.83 -5.22 -11.63
N GLU A 499 31.87 -4.42 -11.44
CA GLU A 499 31.88 -3.35 -10.42
C GLU A 499 30.68 -2.39 -10.52
N LYS A 500 30.31 -2.01 -11.76
CA LYS A 500 29.13 -1.14 -11.99
C LYS A 500 27.84 -1.77 -11.49
N LEU A 501 27.66 -3.08 -11.70
CA LEU A 501 26.47 -3.82 -11.27
C LEU A 501 26.47 -3.97 -9.73
N ARG A 502 27.61 -4.28 -9.13
CA ARG A 502 27.77 -4.35 -7.67
C ARG A 502 27.46 -3.02 -7.00
N HIS A 503 27.93 -1.91 -7.56
CA HIS A 503 27.58 -0.57 -7.07
C HIS A 503 26.08 -0.24 -7.20
N ALA A 504 25.46 -0.61 -8.32
CA ALA A 504 24.02 -0.42 -8.53
C ALA A 504 23.19 -1.23 -7.52
N VAL A 505 23.54 -2.50 -7.30
CA VAL A 505 22.92 -3.39 -6.32
C VAL A 505 23.06 -2.82 -4.91
N SER A 506 24.27 -2.45 -4.48
CA SER A 506 24.50 -1.90 -3.14
C SER A 506 23.78 -0.56 -2.95
N TRP A 507 23.76 0.29 -3.97
CA TRP A 507 23.05 1.56 -3.94
C TRP A 507 21.54 1.37 -3.76
N LEU A 508 20.94 0.39 -4.43
CA LEU A 508 19.53 0.08 -4.33
C LEU A 508 19.19 -0.65 -3.03
N ALA A 509 20.07 -1.55 -2.56
CA ALA A 509 19.89 -2.29 -1.31
C ALA A 509 19.88 -1.40 -0.05
N GLU A 510 20.54 -0.23 -0.10
CA GLU A 510 20.42 0.78 0.97
C GLU A 510 19.01 1.30 1.15
N ARG A 511 18.21 1.23 0.10
CA ARG A 511 16.84 1.74 0.02
C ARG A 511 15.77 0.68 0.28
N ALA A 512 16.18 -0.57 0.49
CA ALA A 512 15.25 -1.70 0.64
C ALA A 512 14.23 -1.50 1.77
N ILE A 513 14.61 -0.84 2.87
CA ILE A 513 13.71 -0.55 3.99
C ILE A 513 12.65 0.50 3.62
N GLY A 514 13.03 1.54 2.89
CA GLY A 514 12.09 2.55 2.41
C GLY A 514 11.13 1.97 1.36
N ILE A 515 11.64 1.13 0.44
CA ILE A 515 10.81 0.38 -0.52
C ILE A 515 9.81 -0.48 0.23
N TYR A 516 10.27 -1.19 1.26
CA TYR A 516 9.43 -2.01 2.13
C TYR A 516 8.27 -1.22 2.75
N PHE A 517 8.51 -0.01 3.25
CA PHE A 517 7.44 0.77 3.86
C PHE A 517 6.56 1.52 2.86
N LEU A 518 7.08 1.93 1.71
CA LEU A 518 6.34 2.76 0.75
C LEU A 518 5.41 1.96 -0.17
N HIS A 519 5.76 0.70 -0.50
CA HIS A 519 5.04 -0.07 -1.53
C HIS A 519 3.54 -0.20 -1.27
N HIS A 520 3.12 -0.36 -0.02
CA HIS A 520 1.71 -0.55 0.33
C HIS A 520 0.88 0.72 0.10
N ALA A 521 1.45 1.90 0.32
CA ALA A 521 0.82 3.17 -0.04
C ALA A 521 0.63 3.29 -1.56
N LEU A 522 1.58 2.80 -2.35
CA LEU A 522 1.44 2.76 -3.81
C LEU A 522 0.37 1.75 -4.25
N ILE A 523 0.26 0.60 -3.58
CA ILE A 523 -0.83 -0.35 -3.84
C ILE A 523 -2.19 0.28 -3.52
N TRP A 524 -2.33 1.01 -2.42
CA TRP A 524 -3.56 1.75 -2.11
C TRP A 524 -3.88 2.80 -3.17
N TYR A 525 -2.86 3.56 -3.57
CA TYR A 525 -3.02 4.63 -4.54
C TYR A 525 -3.40 4.13 -5.95
N PHE A 526 -2.70 3.10 -6.45
CA PHE A 526 -2.94 2.55 -7.79
C PHE A 526 -4.12 1.57 -7.84
N GLY A 527 -4.55 1.04 -6.70
CA GLY A 527 -5.67 0.11 -6.62
C GLY A 527 -5.40 -1.25 -7.26
N THR A 528 -6.36 -1.76 -8.04
CA THR A 528 -6.29 -3.10 -8.62
C THR A 528 -5.62 -3.14 -9.99
N SER A 529 -5.59 -2.03 -10.72
CA SER A 529 -5.07 -1.98 -12.09
C SER A 529 -4.46 -0.63 -12.45
N ILE A 530 -3.53 -0.65 -13.39
CA ILE A 530 -2.81 0.51 -13.89
C ILE A 530 -2.84 0.46 -15.41
N THR A 531 -3.30 1.54 -16.04
CA THR A 531 -3.29 1.67 -17.51
C THR A 531 -2.21 2.65 -17.95
N ILE A 532 -1.28 2.20 -18.78
CA ILE A 532 -0.16 2.98 -19.32
C ILE A 532 -0.21 2.87 -20.84
N PHE A 533 -0.36 3.99 -21.53
CA PHE A 533 -0.44 4.04 -23.01
C PHE A 533 -1.44 3.03 -23.62
N GLY A 534 -2.60 2.83 -22.97
CA GLY A 534 -3.63 1.89 -23.41
C GLY A 534 -3.40 0.43 -23.02
N PHE A 535 -2.24 0.08 -22.45
CA PHE A 535 -1.97 -1.25 -21.92
C PHE A 535 -2.29 -1.31 -20.42
N THR A 536 -3.17 -2.21 -20.03
CA THR A 536 -3.60 -2.37 -18.64
C THR A 536 -2.92 -3.57 -17.98
N ILE A 537 -2.20 -3.32 -16.88
CA ILE A 537 -1.70 -4.34 -15.97
C ILE A 537 -2.54 -4.36 -14.70
N SER A 538 -2.86 -5.55 -14.21
CA SER A 538 -3.74 -5.72 -13.05
C SER A 538 -3.20 -6.79 -12.11
N ARG A 539 -3.29 -6.53 -10.79
CA ARG A 539 -2.95 -7.51 -9.75
C ARG A 539 -4.01 -8.59 -9.57
N THR A 540 -5.20 -8.39 -10.12
CA THR A 540 -6.35 -9.32 -10.05
C THR A 540 -6.64 -10.02 -11.37
N GLY A 541 -5.87 -9.71 -12.42
CA GLY A 541 -5.99 -10.31 -13.75
C GLY A 541 -5.20 -11.62 -13.91
N ALA A 542 -4.62 -11.83 -15.08
CA ALA A 542 -3.75 -12.98 -15.31
C ALA A 542 -2.47 -12.92 -14.44
N TRP A 543 -1.92 -14.07 -14.06
CA TRP A 543 -0.74 -14.18 -13.18
C TRP A 543 0.48 -13.36 -13.67
N TRP A 544 0.73 -13.32 -14.97
CA TRP A 544 1.82 -12.52 -15.57
C TRP A 544 1.55 -11.01 -15.43
N SER A 545 0.28 -10.59 -15.54
CA SER A 545 -0.14 -9.20 -15.33
C SER A 545 0.07 -8.77 -13.88
N ALA A 546 -0.19 -9.66 -12.93
CA ALA A 546 0.10 -9.44 -11.51
C ALA A 546 1.60 -9.29 -11.23
N ILE A 547 2.45 -10.08 -11.89
CA ILE A 547 3.92 -9.93 -11.80
C ILE A 547 4.35 -8.58 -12.35
N LEU A 548 3.85 -8.15 -13.52
CA LEU A 548 4.15 -6.84 -14.10
C LEU A 548 3.68 -5.69 -13.21
N TYR A 549 2.46 -5.81 -12.65
CA TYR A 549 1.94 -4.85 -11.68
C TYR A 549 2.87 -4.73 -10.46
N THR A 550 3.28 -5.86 -9.89
CA THR A 550 4.17 -5.90 -8.72
C THR A 550 5.53 -5.30 -9.04
N MET A 551 6.08 -5.61 -10.21
CA MET A 551 7.35 -5.05 -10.67
C MET A 551 7.25 -3.53 -10.85
N PHE A 552 6.14 -3.03 -11.41
CA PHE A 552 5.86 -1.61 -11.54
C PHE A 552 5.83 -0.93 -10.16
N ILE A 553 5.05 -1.45 -9.21
CA ILE A 553 4.98 -0.92 -7.84
C ILE A 553 6.36 -0.89 -7.17
N TRP A 554 7.13 -1.97 -7.29
CA TRP A 554 8.47 -2.03 -6.71
C TRP A 554 9.43 -1.01 -7.35
N CYS A 555 9.42 -0.86 -8.67
CA CYS A 555 10.23 0.13 -9.38
C CYS A 555 9.86 1.56 -8.95
N ILE A 556 8.57 1.89 -8.90
CA ILE A 556 8.09 3.19 -8.44
C ILE A 556 8.53 3.46 -6.99
N ALA A 557 8.36 2.48 -6.09
CA ALA A 557 8.82 2.59 -4.71
C ALA A 557 10.33 2.84 -4.64
N ALA A 558 11.12 2.08 -5.40
CA ALA A 558 12.57 2.21 -5.44
C ALA A 558 13.01 3.60 -5.94
N MET A 559 12.35 4.13 -6.96
CA MET A 559 12.65 5.45 -7.50
C MET A 559 12.24 6.55 -6.53
N THR A 560 11.03 6.49 -5.97
CA THR A 560 10.53 7.48 -4.99
C THR A 560 11.42 7.51 -3.75
N VAL A 561 11.77 6.36 -3.18
CA VAL A 561 12.69 6.26 -2.03
C VAL A 561 14.08 6.81 -2.39
N SER A 562 14.55 6.55 -3.61
CA SER A 562 15.83 7.09 -4.08
C SER A 562 15.83 8.60 -4.11
N LEU A 563 14.74 9.22 -4.54
CA LEU A 563 14.55 10.68 -4.52
C LEU A 563 14.47 11.21 -3.09
N LEU A 564 13.62 10.60 -2.26
CA LEU A 564 13.48 10.99 -0.85
C LEU A 564 14.81 10.86 -0.07
N SER A 565 15.66 9.90 -0.46
CA SER A 565 16.98 9.72 0.18
C SER A 565 17.95 10.88 -0.04
N TYR A 566 17.68 11.78 -0.97
CA TYR A 566 18.46 13.00 -1.17
C TYR A 566 18.03 14.15 -0.24
N LEU A 567 16.80 14.10 0.31
CA LEU A 567 16.32 15.13 1.22
C LEU A 567 16.99 15.02 2.60
N PRO A 568 17.60 16.09 3.11
CA PRO A 568 18.20 16.10 4.46
C PRO A 568 17.12 15.81 5.51
N GLY A 569 17.41 14.92 6.46
CA GLY A 569 16.43 14.49 7.48
C GLY A 569 15.62 13.27 7.04
N ILE A 570 14.96 13.29 5.89
CA ILE A 570 14.15 12.17 5.36
C ILE A 570 15.03 10.97 4.99
N ARG A 571 16.25 11.21 4.49
CA ARG A 571 17.21 10.14 4.16
C ARG A 571 17.30 9.06 5.25
N LYS A 572 17.40 9.46 6.52
CA LYS A 572 17.52 8.52 7.64
C LYS A 572 16.23 7.72 7.91
N LEU A 573 15.11 8.16 7.38
CA LEU A 573 13.81 7.51 7.57
C LEU A 573 13.44 6.59 6.40
N VAL A 574 14.19 6.67 5.30
CA VAL A 574 13.92 5.89 4.09
C VAL A 574 15.12 5.03 3.64
N THR A 575 16.31 5.15 4.30
CA THR A 575 17.49 4.33 3.97
C THR A 575 18.11 3.63 5.17
#